data_e31d44dce78120f1d2476418c879600f
#
_entry.id   e31d44dce78120f1d2476418c879600f
#
_cell.length_a   1.000
_cell.length_b   1.000
_cell.length_c   1.000
_cell.angle_alpha   90.00
_cell.angle_beta   90.00
_cell.angle_gamma   90.00
#
_symmetry.space_group_name_H-M   'P 1'
#
loop_
_entity.id
_entity.type
_entity.pdbx_description
1 polymer ?
#
loop_
_entity_poly.entity_id
_entity_poly.type
_entity_poly.pdbx_seq_one_letter_code
_entity_poly.pdbx_strand_id
1 'polypeptide(L)'
;FNPTNFGIVVMLPLGGEVWVSPAQWGSKLQFGFLMASLGGMVVHRALRSDVSYAFILSYAAILFGRAYWLGDPAAIPLKQLQSGALLLFTFFMISDPKTTPDSRAGRIFFALLVAAGAAYVQFVLYRTNGLLWSLALCSLLTPLIDYLAAGSKYDWSRPNTGNNGGLYEKNRLVLRPVSGPLIYRRSGV
;
A
#
# COMPACT_ATOMS: atom_id res chain seq x y z
N PHE A 1 3.85 -4.77 9.41
CA PHE A 1 4.60 -5.52 8.38
C PHE A 1 3.67 -6.41 7.58
N ASN A 2 3.82 -6.40 6.25
CA ASN A 2 3.21 -7.42 5.41
C ASN A 2 3.95 -8.75 5.67
N PRO A 3 3.27 -9.83 6.14
CA PRO A 3 3.95 -11.05 6.56
C PRO A 3 4.68 -11.75 5.42
N THR A 4 4.13 -11.70 4.21
CA THR A 4 4.77 -12.28 3.03
C THR A 4 6.06 -11.54 2.67
N ASN A 5 6.03 -10.21 2.66
CA ASN A 5 7.21 -9.41 2.38
C ASN A 5 8.29 -9.61 3.45
N PHE A 6 7.90 -9.62 4.72
CA PHE A 6 8.83 -9.85 5.83
C PHE A 6 9.51 -11.21 5.73
N GLY A 7 8.74 -12.28 5.47
CA GLY A 7 9.30 -13.62 5.28
C GLY A 7 10.32 -13.69 4.14
N ILE A 8 10.00 -13.11 2.98
CA ILE A 8 10.92 -13.08 1.83
C ILE A 8 12.19 -12.30 2.17
N VAL A 9 12.07 -11.11 2.75
CA VAL A 9 13.21 -10.24 3.07
C VAL A 9 14.14 -10.87 4.11
N VAL A 10 13.61 -11.61 5.08
CA VAL A 10 14.41 -12.34 6.06
C VAL A 10 15.12 -13.54 5.42
N MET A 11 14.46 -14.26 4.52
CA MET A 11 15.03 -15.42 3.86
C MET A 11 16.13 -15.06 2.83
N LEU A 12 16.07 -13.89 2.21
CA LEU A 12 17.08 -13.46 1.23
C LEU A 12 18.52 -13.46 1.77
N PRO A 13 18.85 -12.92 2.96
CA PRO A 13 20.18 -12.97 3.52
C PRO A 13 20.53 -14.30 4.21
N LEU A 14 19.52 -15.01 4.76
CA LEU A 14 19.75 -16.24 5.52
C LEU A 14 19.84 -17.48 4.64
N GLY A 15 19.13 -17.48 3.52
CA GLY A 15 18.92 -18.66 2.69
C GLY A 15 19.95 -18.88 1.58
N GLY A 16 21.12 -18.25 1.57
CA GLY A 16 22.23 -18.43 0.62
C GLY A 16 21.90 -18.66 -0.87
N GLU A 17 20.88 -19.42 -1.17
CA GLU A 17 20.40 -19.78 -2.51
C GLU A 17 18.99 -19.28 -2.82
N VAL A 18 18.40 -18.45 -1.96
CA VAL A 18 17.06 -17.92 -2.17
C VAL A 18 17.08 -16.81 -3.22
N TRP A 19 16.31 -17.00 -4.27
CA TRP A 19 16.17 -16.04 -5.34
C TRP A 19 14.71 -15.68 -5.59
N VAL A 20 14.43 -14.39 -5.78
CA VAL A 20 13.09 -13.91 -6.12
C VAL A 20 13.00 -13.61 -7.60
N SER A 21 12.13 -14.33 -8.30
CA SER A 21 11.89 -14.12 -9.72
C SER A 21 11.29 -12.72 -9.99
N PRO A 22 11.77 -12.00 -11.01
CA PRO A 22 11.15 -10.74 -11.44
C PRO A 22 9.73 -10.93 -12.03
N ALA A 23 9.19 -12.16 -12.04
CA ALA A 23 7.87 -12.51 -12.57
C ALA A 23 7.65 -11.93 -13.97
N GLN A 24 8.51 -12.30 -14.89
CA GLN A 24 8.37 -11.91 -16.29
C GLN A 24 7.37 -12.84 -17.00
N TRP A 25 6.31 -12.25 -17.49
CA TRP A 25 5.24 -12.96 -18.22
C TRP A 25 5.59 -13.18 -19.70
N GLY A 26 6.86 -13.07 -20.07
CA GLY A 26 7.28 -12.98 -21.47
C GLY A 26 6.91 -11.65 -22.12
N SER A 27 6.83 -11.60 -23.43
CA SER A 27 6.49 -10.40 -24.20
C SER A 27 4.98 -10.13 -24.32
N LYS A 28 4.13 -10.90 -23.63
CA LYS A 28 2.68 -10.80 -23.78
C LYS A 28 2.11 -9.72 -22.87
N LEU A 29 2.00 -8.50 -23.39
CA LEU A 29 1.39 -7.33 -22.77
C LEU A 29 -0.01 -7.62 -22.20
N GLN A 30 -0.73 -8.59 -22.78
CA GLN A 30 -2.08 -8.98 -22.38
C GLN A 30 -2.16 -9.46 -20.93
N PHE A 31 -1.18 -10.22 -20.45
CA PHE A 31 -1.15 -10.67 -19.05
C PHE A 31 -0.91 -9.52 -18.08
N GLY A 32 -0.02 -8.58 -18.41
CA GLY A 32 0.20 -7.38 -17.64
C GLY A 32 -1.08 -6.55 -17.52
N PHE A 33 -1.81 -6.36 -18.61
CA PHE A 33 -3.07 -5.64 -18.64
C PHE A 33 -4.15 -6.35 -17.81
N LEU A 34 -4.27 -7.67 -17.91
CA LEU A 34 -5.21 -8.46 -17.13
C LEU A 34 -4.91 -8.35 -15.63
N MET A 35 -3.65 -8.50 -15.24
CA MET A 35 -3.24 -8.35 -13.83
C MET A 35 -3.47 -6.94 -13.30
N ALA A 36 -3.16 -5.92 -14.09
CA ALA A 36 -3.42 -4.53 -13.69
C ALA A 36 -4.92 -4.25 -13.53
N SER A 37 -5.75 -4.79 -14.43
CA SER A 37 -7.20 -4.61 -14.38
C SER A 37 -7.83 -5.32 -13.17
N LEU A 38 -7.48 -6.58 -12.92
CA LEU A 38 -7.95 -7.34 -11.76
C LEU A 38 -7.43 -6.73 -10.45
N GLY A 39 -6.15 -6.40 -10.39
CA GLY A 39 -5.53 -5.77 -9.24
C GLY A 39 -6.15 -4.41 -8.94
N GLY A 40 -6.38 -3.59 -9.97
CA GLY A 40 -7.06 -2.29 -9.85
C GLY A 40 -8.47 -2.43 -9.29
N MET A 41 -9.24 -3.44 -9.72
CA MET A 41 -10.56 -3.73 -9.18
C MET A 41 -10.51 -4.10 -7.69
N VAL A 42 -9.58 -4.95 -7.30
CA VAL A 42 -9.38 -5.37 -5.89
C VAL A 42 -9.04 -4.18 -5.02
N VAL A 43 -8.07 -3.37 -5.43
CA VAL A 43 -7.62 -2.20 -4.68
C VAL A 43 -8.70 -1.12 -4.59
N HIS A 44 -9.50 -0.95 -5.64
CA HIS A 44 -10.64 -0.05 -5.62
C HIS A 44 -11.70 -0.52 -4.61
N ARG A 45 -12.01 -1.82 -4.58
CA ARG A 45 -12.91 -2.41 -3.59
C ARG A 45 -12.40 -2.29 -2.15
N ALA A 46 -11.08 -2.38 -1.95
CA ALA A 46 -10.43 -2.22 -0.65
C ALA A 46 -10.30 -0.76 -0.17
N LEU A 47 -10.71 0.24 -0.96
CA LEU A 47 -10.53 1.69 -0.70
C LEU A 47 -9.07 2.08 -0.43
N ARG A 48 -8.14 1.39 -1.04
CA ARG A 48 -6.68 1.62 -0.93
C ARG A 48 -6.04 1.97 -2.27
N SER A 49 -6.85 2.39 -3.23
CA SER A 49 -6.39 2.80 -4.57
C SER A 49 -5.42 3.99 -4.54
N ASP A 50 -5.55 4.87 -3.55
CA ASP A 50 -4.68 6.02 -3.35
C ASP A 50 -3.20 5.62 -3.16
N VAL A 51 -2.91 4.59 -2.36
CA VAL A 51 -1.54 4.08 -2.15
C VAL A 51 -0.97 3.51 -3.45
N SER A 52 -1.72 2.64 -4.13
CA SER A 52 -1.26 1.98 -5.35
C SER A 52 -1.00 2.98 -6.47
N TYR A 53 -1.90 3.93 -6.70
CA TYR A 53 -1.70 4.95 -7.71
C TYR A 53 -0.57 5.91 -7.35
N ALA A 54 -0.48 6.34 -6.09
CA ALA A 54 0.63 7.18 -5.64
C ALA A 54 1.97 6.48 -5.84
N PHE A 55 2.06 5.19 -5.52
CA PHE A 55 3.27 4.40 -5.69
C PHE A 55 3.65 4.26 -7.18
N ILE A 56 2.73 3.79 -8.04
CA ILE A 56 3.06 3.54 -9.45
C ILE A 56 3.43 4.83 -10.19
N LEU A 57 2.73 5.94 -9.90
CA LEU A 57 3.02 7.24 -10.50
C LEU A 57 4.38 7.77 -10.05
N SER A 58 4.69 7.67 -8.74
CA SER A 58 5.97 8.11 -8.19
C SER A 58 7.12 7.29 -8.74
N TYR A 59 6.96 5.97 -8.77
CA TYR A 59 7.98 5.07 -9.28
C TYR A 59 8.20 5.28 -10.79
N ALA A 60 7.13 5.44 -11.57
CA ALA A 60 7.22 5.77 -12.99
C ALA A 60 7.93 7.11 -13.20
N ALA A 61 7.58 8.15 -12.43
CA ALA A 61 8.24 9.44 -12.51
C ALA A 61 9.76 9.34 -12.25
N ILE A 62 10.18 8.54 -11.26
CA ILE A 62 11.60 8.29 -10.97
C ILE A 62 12.28 7.56 -12.14
N LEU A 63 11.64 6.53 -12.70
CA LEU A 63 12.20 5.76 -13.80
C LEU A 63 12.36 6.60 -15.07
N PHE A 64 11.34 7.36 -15.45
CA PHE A 64 11.41 8.24 -16.63
C PHE A 64 12.33 9.44 -16.40
N GLY A 65 12.31 10.04 -15.20
CA GLY A 65 13.24 11.11 -14.85
C GLY A 65 14.70 10.68 -14.94
N ARG A 66 15.01 9.46 -14.45
CA ARG A 66 16.33 8.87 -14.56
C ARG A 66 16.71 8.60 -16.03
N ALA A 67 15.80 8.00 -16.81
CA ALA A 67 16.04 7.73 -18.22
C ALA A 67 16.30 9.01 -19.00
N TYR A 68 15.54 10.07 -18.72
CA TYR A 68 15.76 11.38 -19.32
C TYR A 68 17.13 11.98 -18.95
N TRP A 69 17.53 11.86 -17.67
CA TRP A 69 18.83 12.35 -17.19
C TRP A 69 20.01 11.63 -17.81
N LEU A 70 19.92 10.31 -18.01
CA LEU A 70 20.99 9.47 -18.57
C LEU A 70 20.96 9.40 -20.10
N GLY A 71 19.92 9.91 -20.74
CA GLY A 71 19.70 9.76 -22.19
C GLY A 71 19.29 8.34 -22.62
N ASP A 72 18.75 7.55 -21.68
CA ASP A 72 18.32 6.19 -21.97
C ASP A 72 17.01 6.18 -22.80
N PRO A 73 16.83 5.20 -23.69
CA PRO A 73 15.58 5.05 -24.44
C PRO A 73 14.38 4.83 -23.52
N ALA A 74 13.26 5.50 -23.80
CA ALA A 74 12.01 5.36 -23.04
C ALA A 74 11.47 3.91 -22.99
N ALA A 75 11.93 3.04 -23.87
CA ALA A 75 11.59 1.62 -23.87
C ALA A 75 12.06 0.88 -22.60
N ILE A 76 13.15 1.33 -21.95
CA ILE A 76 13.68 0.70 -20.74
C ILE A 76 12.74 0.89 -19.55
N PRO A 77 12.37 2.12 -19.13
CA PRO A 77 11.41 2.31 -18.05
C PRO A 77 10.04 1.70 -18.37
N LEU A 78 9.61 1.71 -19.61
CA LEU A 78 8.35 1.09 -20.00
C LEU A 78 8.34 -0.42 -19.74
N LYS A 79 9.43 -1.12 -20.11
CA LYS A 79 9.57 -2.57 -19.81
C LYS A 79 9.61 -2.86 -18.32
N GLN A 80 10.25 -2.00 -17.52
CA GLN A 80 10.27 -2.14 -16.06
C GLN A 80 8.88 -1.99 -15.45
N LEU A 81 8.07 -1.04 -15.93
CA LEU A 81 6.69 -0.85 -15.49
C LEU A 81 5.76 -2.02 -15.87
N GLN A 82 6.09 -2.77 -16.91
CA GLN A 82 5.35 -3.97 -17.33
C GLN A 82 5.76 -5.23 -16.58
N SER A 83 6.71 -5.14 -15.64
CA SER A 83 7.14 -6.27 -14.84
C SER A 83 6.00 -6.81 -13.98
N GLY A 84 5.79 -8.13 -14.01
CA GLY A 84 4.77 -8.78 -13.19
C GLY A 84 5.03 -8.62 -11.69
N ALA A 85 6.29 -8.61 -11.28
CA ALA A 85 6.68 -8.38 -9.90
C ALA A 85 6.24 -6.99 -9.43
N LEU A 86 6.41 -5.96 -10.25
CA LEU A 86 5.97 -4.60 -9.94
C LEU A 86 4.45 -4.51 -9.84
N LEU A 87 3.71 -5.14 -10.76
CA LEU A 87 2.25 -5.15 -10.74
C LEU A 87 1.70 -5.86 -9.51
N LEU A 88 2.22 -7.05 -9.19
CA LEU A 88 1.84 -7.78 -7.98
C LEU A 88 2.17 -6.97 -6.72
N PHE A 89 3.34 -6.37 -6.66
CA PHE A 89 3.74 -5.51 -5.57
C PHE A 89 2.78 -4.33 -5.39
N THR A 90 2.46 -3.62 -6.47
CA THR A 90 1.62 -2.42 -6.47
C THR A 90 0.18 -2.71 -6.03
N PHE A 91 -0.39 -3.84 -6.48
CA PHE A 91 -1.80 -4.10 -6.24
C PHE A 91 -2.08 -5.01 -5.05
N PHE A 92 -1.12 -5.82 -4.62
CA PHE A 92 -1.35 -6.81 -3.56
C PHE A 92 -0.45 -6.65 -2.34
N MET A 93 0.77 -6.13 -2.49
CA MET A 93 1.68 -6.01 -1.35
C MET A 93 1.61 -4.65 -0.67
N ILE A 94 1.72 -3.55 -1.45
CA ILE A 94 1.72 -2.21 -0.88
C ILE A 94 0.32 -1.73 -0.48
N SER A 95 -0.73 -2.30 -1.07
CA SER A 95 -2.13 -1.92 -0.82
C SER A 95 -2.77 -2.61 0.38
N ASP A 96 -2.03 -3.46 1.11
CA ASP A 96 -2.56 -4.17 2.28
C ASP A 96 -3.05 -3.17 3.36
N PRO A 97 -4.36 -3.17 3.70
CA PRO A 97 -4.94 -2.21 4.62
C PRO A 97 -4.39 -2.26 6.04
N LYS A 98 -3.82 -3.41 6.45
CA LYS A 98 -3.27 -3.60 7.80
C LYS A 98 -1.85 -3.10 7.96
N THR A 99 -1.14 -2.88 6.87
CA THR A 99 0.28 -2.55 6.88
C THR A 99 0.58 -1.14 6.39
N THR A 100 -0.41 -0.49 5.79
CA THR A 100 -0.32 0.91 5.34
C THR A 100 -0.86 1.87 6.39
N PRO A 101 -0.40 3.14 6.41
CA PRO A 101 -0.92 4.17 7.30
C PRO A 101 -2.43 4.37 7.20
N ASP A 102 -3.04 4.78 8.32
CA ASP A 102 -4.49 4.96 8.39
C ASP A 102 -4.98 6.20 7.64
N SER A 103 -4.23 7.30 7.67
CA SER A 103 -4.60 8.54 7.00
C SER A 103 -4.29 8.52 5.50
N ARG A 104 -5.10 9.21 4.69
CA ARG A 104 -4.87 9.32 3.25
C ARG A 104 -3.54 10.00 2.92
N ALA A 105 -3.22 11.09 3.61
CA ALA A 105 -1.95 11.79 3.43
C ALA A 105 -0.76 10.90 3.82
N GLY A 106 -0.87 10.16 4.95
CA GLY A 106 0.13 9.18 5.37
C GLY A 106 0.35 8.08 4.34
N ARG A 107 -0.72 7.57 3.72
CA ARG A 107 -0.62 6.56 2.66
C ARG A 107 0.12 7.05 1.41
N ILE A 108 -0.19 8.27 0.96
CA ILE A 108 0.51 8.87 -0.19
C ILE A 108 1.98 9.10 0.15
N PHE A 109 2.27 9.65 1.33
CA PHE A 109 3.65 9.85 1.78
C PHE A 109 4.41 8.53 1.91
N PHE A 110 3.78 7.50 2.47
CA PHE A 110 4.34 6.16 2.57
C PHE A 110 4.66 5.59 1.17
N ALA A 111 3.75 5.73 0.21
CA ALA A 111 3.95 5.27 -1.16
C ALA A 111 5.13 5.97 -1.85
N LEU A 112 5.29 7.29 -1.63
CA LEU A 112 6.44 8.06 -2.10
C LEU A 112 7.76 7.57 -1.50
N LEU A 113 7.78 7.32 -0.18
CA LEU A 113 8.96 6.78 0.50
C LEU A 113 9.36 5.40 -0.04
N VAL A 114 8.37 4.52 -0.22
CA VAL A 114 8.62 3.17 -0.76
C VAL A 114 9.14 3.26 -2.20
N ALA A 115 8.59 4.13 -3.04
CA ALA A 115 9.07 4.32 -4.42
C ALA A 115 10.51 4.86 -4.45
N ALA A 116 10.81 5.87 -3.65
CA ALA A 116 12.15 6.44 -3.55
C ALA A 116 13.16 5.43 -2.99
N GLY A 117 12.79 4.70 -1.93
CA GLY A 117 13.64 3.66 -1.34
C GLY A 117 13.90 2.50 -2.31
N ALA A 118 12.89 2.08 -3.08
CA ALA A 118 13.05 1.04 -4.09
C ALA A 118 14.03 1.47 -5.19
N ALA A 119 13.90 2.72 -5.67
CA ALA A 119 14.81 3.30 -6.64
C ALA A 119 16.24 3.43 -6.08
N TYR A 120 16.37 3.85 -4.82
CA TYR A 120 17.68 3.93 -4.16
C TYR A 120 18.36 2.56 -4.06
N VAL A 121 17.64 1.54 -3.60
CA VAL A 121 18.21 0.18 -3.49
C VAL A 121 18.59 -0.37 -4.87
N GLN A 122 17.77 -0.12 -5.88
CA GLN A 122 17.99 -0.64 -7.23
C GLN A 122 19.11 0.09 -7.97
N PHE A 123 19.16 1.41 -7.89
CA PHE A 123 20.06 2.23 -8.73
C PHE A 123 21.32 2.71 -8.03
N VAL A 124 21.31 2.82 -6.70
CA VAL A 124 22.47 3.26 -5.92
C VAL A 124 23.19 2.07 -5.28
N LEU A 125 22.45 1.16 -4.65
CA LEU A 125 23.01 -0.03 -4.03
C LEU A 125 23.20 -1.20 -5.01
N TYR A 126 22.68 -1.09 -6.24
CA TYR A 126 22.73 -2.12 -7.28
C TYR A 126 22.26 -3.49 -6.79
N ARG A 127 21.27 -3.50 -5.89
CA ARG A 127 20.69 -4.73 -5.35
C ARG A 127 19.40 -5.09 -6.07
N THR A 128 19.20 -6.38 -6.27
CA THR A 128 17.93 -6.94 -6.72
C THR A 128 16.87 -6.80 -5.63
N ASN A 129 15.60 -6.90 -6.01
CA ASN A 129 14.47 -6.88 -5.06
C ASN A 129 14.31 -5.57 -4.26
N GLY A 130 14.69 -4.42 -4.85
CA GLY A 130 14.60 -3.11 -4.22
C GLY A 130 13.21 -2.78 -3.68
N LEU A 131 12.14 -3.23 -4.36
CA LEU A 131 10.76 -3.08 -3.93
C LEU A 131 10.49 -3.72 -2.57
N LEU A 132 10.94 -4.98 -2.39
CA LEU A 132 10.73 -5.74 -1.16
C LEU A 132 11.52 -5.16 0.01
N TRP A 133 12.78 -4.81 -0.21
CA TRP A 133 13.62 -4.17 0.80
C TRP A 133 13.07 -2.83 1.25
N SER A 134 12.64 -2.01 0.28
CA SER A 134 12.07 -0.70 0.57
C SER A 134 10.78 -0.82 1.38
N LEU A 135 9.86 -1.72 0.99
CA LEU A 135 8.61 -1.93 1.72
C LEU A 135 8.88 -2.41 3.16
N ALA A 136 9.82 -3.34 3.36
CA ALA A 136 10.16 -3.83 4.69
C ALA A 136 10.70 -2.72 5.60
N LEU A 137 11.64 -1.90 5.09
CA LEU A 137 12.21 -0.78 5.85
C LEU A 137 11.17 0.32 6.11
N CYS A 138 10.40 0.71 5.11
CA CYS A 138 9.38 1.73 5.28
C CYS A 138 8.22 1.28 6.19
N SER A 139 7.94 -0.02 6.29
CA SER A 139 6.95 -0.56 7.23
C SER A 139 7.30 -0.26 8.70
N LEU A 140 8.57 -0.09 9.02
CA LEU A 140 9.01 0.36 10.36
C LEU A 140 8.57 1.79 10.67
N LEU A 141 8.42 2.61 9.62
CA LEU A 141 8.03 4.02 9.76
C LEU A 141 6.50 4.19 9.84
N THR A 142 5.71 3.16 9.53
CA THR A 142 4.23 3.24 9.58
C THR A 142 3.71 3.75 10.91
N PRO A 143 4.14 3.23 12.09
CA PRO A 143 3.65 3.75 13.37
C PRO A 143 4.00 5.22 13.59
N LEU A 144 5.15 5.66 13.11
CA LEU A 144 5.57 7.06 13.20
C LEU A 144 4.71 7.95 12.31
N ILE A 145 4.40 7.49 11.09
CA ILE A 145 3.51 8.20 10.17
C ILE A 145 2.11 8.32 10.76
N ASP A 146 1.57 7.26 11.36
CA ASP A 146 0.26 7.26 12.00
C ASP A 146 0.21 8.14 13.26
N TYR A 147 1.32 8.27 13.98
CA TYR A 147 1.44 9.20 15.08
C TYR A 147 1.40 10.67 14.61
N LEU A 148 2.08 10.99 13.50
CA LEU A 148 2.14 12.34 12.93
C LEU A 148 0.88 12.73 12.15
N ALA A 149 0.26 11.76 11.49
CA ALA A 149 -0.89 11.93 10.62
C ALA A 149 -1.99 10.92 10.98
N ALA A 150 -2.57 11.08 12.17
CA ALA A 150 -3.60 10.19 12.67
C ALA A 150 -4.81 10.10 11.73
N GLY A 151 -5.24 8.88 11.43
CA GLY A 151 -6.40 8.57 10.61
C GLY A 151 -7.36 7.60 11.28
N SER A 152 -8.51 7.35 10.68
CA SER A 152 -9.43 6.31 11.14
C SER A 152 -8.91 4.93 10.74
N LYS A 153 -8.83 4.01 11.70
CA LYS A 153 -8.41 2.63 11.45
C LYS A 153 -9.35 1.94 10.47
N TYR A 154 -8.78 1.11 9.61
CA TYR A 154 -9.53 0.31 8.66
C TYR A 154 -10.40 -0.73 9.38
N ASP A 155 -11.71 -0.70 9.14
CA ASP A 155 -12.67 -1.61 9.73
C ASP A 155 -13.33 -2.47 8.65
N TRP A 156 -13.13 -3.79 8.71
CA TRP A 156 -13.66 -4.76 7.77
C TRP A 156 -15.16 -5.00 7.93
N SER A 157 -15.72 -4.68 9.11
CA SER A 157 -17.13 -4.92 9.42
C SER A 157 -18.06 -3.85 8.86
N ARG A 158 -17.52 -2.71 8.39
CA ARG A 158 -18.32 -1.64 7.81
C ARG A 158 -18.55 -1.88 6.32
N PRO A 159 -19.82 -1.92 5.87
CA PRO A 159 -20.08 -1.89 4.43
C PRO A 159 -19.49 -0.60 3.86
N ASN A 160 -18.87 -0.74 2.69
CA ASN A 160 -18.19 0.32 1.97
C ASN A 160 -19.18 1.38 1.47
N THR A 161 -19.65 2.23 2.34
CA THR A 161 -20.40 3.44 1.98
C THR A 161 -19.37 4.53 1.67
N GLY A 162 -19.08 4.69 0.39
CA GLY A 162 -18.10 5.63 -0.11
C GLY A 162 -18.23 7.02 0.52
N ASN A 163 -17.10 7.58 0.87
CA ASN A 163 -16.78 8.98 1.26
C ASN A 163 -17.71 9.75 2.24
N ASN A 164 -18.82 9.16 2.70
CA ASN A 164 -19.79 9.80 3.61
C ASN A 164 -19.55 9.45 5.09
N GLY A 165 -18.44 8.76 5.42
CA GLY A 165 -18.13 8.35 6.80
C GLY A 165 -18.03 9.50 7.81
N GLY A 166 -17.65 10.70 7.37
CA GLY A 166 -17.55 11.87 8.23
C GLY A 166 -18.90 12.43 8.71
N LEU A 167 -19.98 12.22 7.95
CA LEU A 167 -21.30 12.73 8.30
C LEU A 167 -22.03 11.82 9.30
N TYR A 168 -21.83 10.50 9.20
CA TYR A 168 -22.47 9.55 10.11
C TYR A 168 -21.85 9.53 11.52
N GLU A 169 -20.56 9.79 11.62
CA GLU A 169 -19.88 9.87 12.92
C GLU A 169 -20.29 11.14 13.67
N LYS A 170 -20.47 12.24 12.96
CA LYS A 170 -20.98 13.50 13.55
C LYS A 170 -22.41 13.37 14.07
N ASN A 171 -23.27 12.59 13.40
CA ASN A 171 -24.64 12.34 13.85
C ASN A 171 -24.73 11.31 14.98
N ARG A 172 -23.75 10.40 15.13
CA ARG A 172 -23.73 9.44 16.22
C ARG A 172 -23.39 10.08 17.58
N LEU A 173 -22.64 11.18 17.57
CA LEU A 173 -22.36 11.95 18.80
C LEU A 173 -23.59 12.70 19.32
N VAL A 174 -24.56 12.99 18.45
CA VAL A 174 -25.82 13.67 18.83
C VAL A 174 -26.87 12.69 19.37
N LEU A 175 -26.75 11.39 19.05
CA LEU A 175 -27.72 10.36 19.48
C LEU A 175 -27.16 9.40 20.55
N ARG A 176 -26.22 9.83 21.41
CA ARG A 176 -25.93 9.08 22.63
C ARG A 176 -27.17 9.17 23.52
N PRO A 177 -27.91 8.07 23.76
CA PRO A 177 -28.90 8.09 24.82
C PRO A 177 -28.17 8.35 26.12
N VAL A 178 -28.58 9.39 26.82
CA VAL A 178 -28.17 9.61 28.19
C VAL A 178 -28.67 8.40 28.98
N SER A 179 -27.79 7.45 29.24
CA SER A 179 -28.05 6.36 30.17
C SER A 179 -28.04 6.91 31.58
N GLY A 180 -29.18 7.48 31.97
CA GLY A 180 -29.47 7.72 33.35
C GLY A 180 -29.63 6.37 34.08
N PRO A 181 -29.28 6.27 35.39
CA PRO A 181 -29.43 5.03 36.12
C PRO A 181 -30.92 4.68 36.21
N LEU A 182 -31.25 3.43 35.78
CA LEU A 182 -32.58 2.84 36.03
C LEU A 182 -32.82 2.75 37.53
N ILE A 183 -33.59 3.68 38.06
CA ILE A 183 -34.12 3.58 39.42
C ILE A 183 -35.19 2.49 39.34
N TYR A 184 -34.84 1.30 39.83
CA TYR A 184 -35.75 0.18 40.04
C TYR A 184 -36.76 0.61 41.16
N ARG A 185 -37.91 1.10 40.73
CA ARG A 185 -39.04 1.36 41.65
C ARG A 185 -39.72 0.05 42.01
N ARG A 186 -39.39 -0.52 43.14
CA ARG A 186 -40.06 -1.65 43.77
C ARG A 186 -41.46 -1.16 44.20
N SER A 187 -42.50 -1.58 43.49
CA SER A 187 -43.89 -1.46 43.97
C SER A 187 -44.14 -2.57 44.98
N GLY A 188 -44.20 -2.22 46.23
CA GLY A 188 -44.73 -3.05 47.31
C GLY A 188 -46.22 -2.78 47.45
N VAL A 189 -46.89 -3.84 47.76
CA VAL A 189 -48.19 -4.22 48.30
C VAL A 189 -49.03 -4.97 47.34
#